data_a2f80748ef283f83a59c616a41a64a3b
#
_entry.id   a2f80748ef283f83a59c616a41a64a3b
#
_cell.length_a   1.000
_cell.length_b   1.000
_cell.length_c   1.000
_cell.angle_alpha   90.00
_cell.angle_beta   90.00
_cell.angle_gamma   90.00
#
_symmetry.space_group_name_H-M   'P 1'
#
loop_
_entity.id
_entity.type
_entity.pdbx_description
1 polymer ?
#
loop_
_entity_poly.entity_id
_entity_poly.type
_entity_poly.pdbx_seq_one_letter_code
_entity_poly.pdbx_strand_id
1 'polypeptide(L)'
;MLHTDLTQAMKILDLDWDTFSPLAKGRYGYNHQLKWNDGNVFLMFTAKDETADVNTLIDLKAGVHVIISGQGCRQYSVNHDLLDLIHRLHKQDRINFSRIDLAIDDFESKIISYDKINQAAKQGFFTSRWSKWDEICSRQTSDNSYLGRTMYFGSQASDLFCRVYDKTLERKAKSDAESDIPRCWTRLEIVYRKDRASKLAEYIVKGIPIGHALRGTLKQYLRFLVKTNDSNKARWPSAPWWDQLLSDVDKLQLTIKKEARTIDDMTEWIDQQISPTLSAIMKAQGGDLAWLRSILVKGSKRLSQKHKDAINQ
;
A
#
# COMPACT_ATOMS: atom_id res chain seq x y z
N MET A 1 6.82 -8.66 3.85
CA MET A 1 8.09 -9.39 3.67
C MET A 1 8.27 -10.29 4.87
N LEU A 2 8.59 -11.56 4.64
CA LEU A 2 8.87 -12.58 5.65
C LEU A 2 10.38 -12.77 5.74
N HIS A 3 10.96 -12.61 6.92
CA HIS A 3 12.38 -12.88 7.16
C HIS A 3 12.58 -14.37 7.50
N THR A 4 12.32 -15.22 6.52
CA THR A 4 12.35 -16.68 6.65
C THR A 4 12.79 -17.32 5.34
N ASP A 5 13.00 -18.62 5.33
CA ASP A 5 13.25 -19.40 4.11
C ASP A 5 11.96 -19.68 3.31
N LEU A 6 12.12 -20.23 2.11
CA LEU A 6 11.00 -20.54 1.22
C LEU A 6 10.07 -21.61 1.79
N THR A 7 10.63 -22.65 2.42
CA THR A 7 9.85 -23.75 3.00
C THR A 7 8.90 -23.24 4.09
N GLN A 8 9.41 -22.40 4.97
CA GLN A 8 8.58 -21.79 6.01
C GLN A 8 7.57 -20.80 5.42
N ALA A 9 7.92 -20.07 4.37
CA ALA A 9 6.98 -19.18 3.68
C ALA A 9 5.81 -19.96 3.05
N MET A 10 6.08 -21.10 2.39
CA MET A 10 5.05 -22.01 1.85
C MET A 10 4.14 -22.52 2.96
N LYS A 11 4.70 -22.98 4.06
CA LYS A 11 3.95 -23.48 5.22
C LYS A 11 3.04 -22.41 5.82
N ILE A 12 3.50 -21.15 5.89
CA ILE A 12 2.69 -20.02 6.37
C ILE A 12 1.55 -19.72 5.40
N LEU A 13 1.80 -19.83 4.09
CA LEU A 13 0.80 -19.64 3.05
C LEU A 13 -0.17 -20.82 2.95
N ASP A 14 0.16 -21.97 3.55
CA ASP A 14 -0.59 -23.22 3.40
C ASP A 14 -0.71 -23.64 1.92
N LEU A 15 0.40 -23.57 1.21
CA LEU A 15 0.51 -23.90 -0.20
C LEU A 15 1.68 -24.84 -0.43
N ASP A 16 1.49 -25.84 -1.31
CA ASP A 16 2.50 -26.82 -1.63
C ASP A 16 3.53 -26.27 -2.63
N TRP A 17 4.78 -26.67 -2.45
CA TRP A 17 5.90 -26.30 -3.31
C TRP A 17 5.64 -26.61 -4.80
N ASP A 18 5.15 -27.79 -5.09
CA ASP A 18 4.90 -28.28 -6.45
C ASP A 18 3.82 -27.48 -7.20
N THR A 19 3.08 -26.65 -6.47
CA THR A 19 2.08 -25.75 -7.06
C THR A 19 2.65 -24.43 -7.56
N PHE A 20 3.97 -24.21 -7.43
CA PHE A 20 4.63 -23.00 -7.90
C PHE A 20 5.52 -23.26 -9.11
N SER A 21 5.53 -22.29 -10.03
CA SER A 21 6.42 -22.27 -11.18
C SER A 21 7.35 -21.08 -11.15
N PRO A 22 8.64 -21.25 -11.50
CA PRO A 22 9.58 -20.15 -11.59
C PRO A 22 9.24 -19.24 -12.77
N LEU A 23 9.43 -17.92 -12.58
CA LEU A 23 9.34 -16.94 -13.65
C LEU A 23 10.74 -16.50 -14.09
N ALA A 24 10.87 -16.16 -15.37
CA ALA A 24 12.16 -15.85 -16.00
C ALA A 24 12.92 -14.67 -15.38
N LYS A 25 12.21 -13.75 -14.69
CA LYS A 25 12.81 -12.56 -14.07
C LYS A 25 12.19 -12.28 -12.72
N GLY A 26 13.01 -11.89 -11.75
CA GLY A 26 12.56 -11.31 -10.49
C GLY A 26 11.96 -9.91 -10.67
N ARG A 27 11.37 -9.36 -9.60
CA ARG A 27 10.78 -8.01 -9.54
C ARG A 27 11.24 -7.29 -8.27
N TYR A 28 11.14 -5.97 -8.27
CA TYR A 28 11.41 -5.12 -7.10
C TYR A 28 12.84 -5.30 -6.52
N GLY A 29 13.82 -5.60 -7.39
CA GLY A 29 15.20 -5.82 -6.98
C GLY A 29 15.54 -7.24 -6.52
N TYR A 30 14.57 -8.16 -6.55
CA TYR A 30 14.82 -9.59 -6.32
C TYR A 30 15.23 -10.30 -7.61
N ASN A 31 16.14 -11.28 -7.53
CA ASN A 31 16.61 -12.02 -8.71
C ASN A 31 15.65 -13.15 -9.10
N HIS A 32 14.96 -13.74 -8.13
CA HIS A 32 14.06 -14.88 -8.34
C HIS A 32 12.62 -14.51 -8.05
N GLN A 33 11.73 -15.16 -8.77
CA GLN A 33 10.29 -15.05 -8.56
C GLN A 33 9.62 -16.38 -8.86
N LEU A 34 8.75 -16.81 -7.96
CA LEU A 34 7.84 -17.92 -8.15
C LEU A 34 6.41 -17.39 -8.27
N LYS A 35 5.60 -18.06 -9.07
CA LYS A 35 4.18 -17.80 -9.20
C LYS A 35 3.41 -19.06 -8.86
N TRP A 36 2.40 -18.97 -8.02
CA TRP A 36 1.45 -20.05 -7.78
C TRP A 36 0.66 -20.36 -9.06
N ASN A 37 0.58 -21.64 -9.43
CA ASN A 37 0.00 -22.08 -10.71
C ASN A 37 -1.50 -21.79 -10.79
N ASP A 38 -2.21 -21.96 -9.67
CA ASP A 38 -3.66 -21.75 -9.58
C ASP A 38 -4.06 -20.29 -9.34
N GLY A 39 -3.10 -19.37 -9.23
CA GLY A 39 -3.45 -18.00 -8.92
C GLY A 39 -2.33 -16.97 -9.01
N ASN A 40 -2.71 -15.75 -8.65
CA ASN A 40 -1.82 -14.59 -8.67
C ASN A 40 -1.21 -14.33 -7.29
N VAL A 41 -0.56 -15.35 -6.73
CA VAL A 41 0.31 -15.30 -5.56
C VAL A 41 1.75 -15.41 -6.04
N PHE A 42 2.60 -14.49 -5.60
CA PHE A 42 3.99 -14.40 -6.03
C PHE A 42 4.92 -14.41 -4.82
N LEU A 43 6.00 -15.17 -4.91
CA LEU A 43 7.10 -15.18 -3.96
C LEU A 43 8.34 -14.63 -4.67
N MET A 44 8.95 -13.60 -4.09
CA MET A 44 10.17 -12.99 -4.61
C MET A 44 11.26 -13.04 -3.55
N PHE A 45 12.47 -13.39 -3.96
CA PHE A 45 13.61 -13.54 -3.07
C PHE A 45 14.93 -13.36 -3.83
N THR A 46 16.01 -13.20 -3.08
CA THR A 46 17.37 -13.16 -3.59
C THR A 46 18.17 -14.24 -2.88
N ALA A 47 18.67 -15.21 -3.63
CA ALA A 47 19.54 -16.23 -3.09
C ALA A 47 20.96 -15.69 -2.84
N LYS A 48 21.69 -16.31 -1.92
CA LYS A 48 23.12 -16.02 -1.71
C LYS A 48 23.96 -16.45 -2.91
N ASP A 49 23.65 -17.62 -3.45
CA ASP A 49 24.17 -18.11 -4.71
C ASP A 49 23.16 -17.85 -5.83
N GLU A 50 23.47 -16.90 -6.71
CA GLU A 50 22.62 -16.48 -7.82
C GLU A 50 22.50 -17.53 -8.93
N THR A 51 23.42 -18.51 -8.94
CA THR A 51 23.47 -19.60 -9.94
C THR A 51 22.77 -20.88 -9.46
N ALA A 52 22.37 -20.95 -8.19
CA ALA A 52 21.71 -22.12 -7.64
C ALA A 52 20.32 -22.33 -8.25
N ASP A 53 19.96 -23.58 -8.47
CA ASP A 53 18.62 -23.96 -8.91
C ASP A 53 17.58 -23.53 -7.86
N VAL A 54 16.50 -22.91 -8.32
CA VAL A 54 15.39 -22.44 -7.48
C VAL A 54 14.83 -23.57 -6.59
N ASN A 55 14.85 -24.80 -7.07
CA ASN A 55 14.36 -25.95 -6.32
C ASN A 55 15.28 -26.38 -5.16
N THR A 56 16.52 -25.91 -5.15
CA THR A 56 17.53 -26.24 -4.11
C THR A 56 17.87 -25.07 -3.20
N LEU A 57 17.23 -23.92 -3.39
CA LEU A 57 17.53 -22.70 -2.64
C LEU A 57 17.02 -22.78 -1.19
N ILE A 58 17.95 -22.95 -0.27
CA ILE A 58 17.69 -22.99 1.17
C ILE A 58 18.12 -21.66 1.82
N ASP A 59 19.16 -21.00 1.29
CA ASP A 59 19.78 -19.86 1.92
C ASP A 59 19.49 -18.54 1.17
N LEU A 60 18.72 -17.65 1.79
CA LEU A 60 18.26 -16.38 1.23
C LEU A 60 18.99 -15.19 1.86
N LYS A 61 19.28 -14.16 1.04
CA LYS A 61 19.93 -12.92 1.52
C LYS A 61 19.02 -12.10 2.45
N ALA A 62 17.72 -12.05 2.15
CA ALA A 62 16.81 -11.08 2.79
C ALA A 62 15.39 -11.62 3.06
N GLY A 63 15.22 -12.94 3.12
CA GLY A 63 13.89 -13.54 3.30
C GLY A 63 13.01 -13.46 2.04
N VAL A 64 11.73 -13.68 2.19
CA VAL A 64 10.76 -13.83 1.11
C VAL A 64 9.77 -12.66 1.07
N HIS A 65 9.63 -12.03 -0.09
CA HIS A 65 8.58 -11.05 -0.35
C HIS A 65 7.39 -11.73 -0.98
N VAL A 66 6.26 -11.74 -0.28
CA VAL A 66 5.01 -12.34 -0.76
C VAL A 66 4.10 -11.24 -1.31
N ILE A 67 3.54 -11.45 -2.50
CA ILE A 67 2.49 -10.61 -3.07
C ILE A 67 1.30 -11.48 -3.41
N ILE A 68 0.13 -11.12 -2.86
CA ILE A 68 -1.16 -11.66 -3.25
C ILE A 68 -1.93 -10.51 -3.90
N SER A 69 -2.13 -10.57 -5.22
CA SER A 69 -2.87 -9.53 -5.94
C SER A 69 -4.37 -9.58 -5.60
N GLY A 70 -5.14 -8.56 -5.97
CA GLY A 70 -6.59 -8.60 -5.74
C GLY A 70 -7.30 -9.78 -6.42
N GLN A 71 -6.80 -10.27 -7.56
CA GLN A 71 -7.26 -11.53 -8.15
C GLN A 71 -6.71 -12.72 -7.38
N GLY A 72 -5.46 -12.68 -6.97
CA GLY A 72 -4.84 -13.70 -6.12
C GLY A 72 -5.57 -13.88 -4.79
N CYS A 73 -6.04 -12.79 -4.17
CA CYS A 73 -6.86 -12.87 -2.96
C CYS A 73 -8.14 -13.70 -3.20
N ARG A 74 -8.85 -13.47 -4.31
CA ARG A 74 -10.06 -14.25 -4.66
C ARG A 74 -9.74 -15.72 -4.92
N GLN A 75 -8.66 -15.99 -5.65
CA GLN A 75 -8.21 -17.35 -5.97
C GLN A 75 -7.78 -18.10 -4.71
N TYR A 76 -7.00 -17.45 -3.87
CA TYR A 76 -6.55 -18.00 -2.60
C TYR A 76 -7.74 -18.27 -1.64
N SER A 77 -8.73 -17.38 -1.60
CA SER A 77 -9.91 -17.50 -0.73
C SER A 77 -10.88 -18.61 -1.13
N VAL A 78 -10.65 -19.32 -2.24
CA VAL A 78 -11.47 -20.50 -2.59
C VAL A 78 -11.28 -21.62 -1.57
N ASN A 79 -10.04 -21.82 -1.11
CA ASN A 79 -9.68 -22.92 -0.21
C ASN A 79 -9.03 -22.45 1.10
N HIS A 80 -8.76 -21.15 1.26
CA HIS A 80 -8.02 -20.60 2.39
C HIS A 80 -8.70 -19.33 2.92
N ASP A 81 -8.50 -19.00 4.18
CA ASP A 81 -8.98 -17.76 4.78
C ASP A 81 -7.86 -16.71 4.82
N LEU A 82 -8.11 -15.54 4.21
CA LEU A 82 -7.18 -14.40 4.21
C LEU A 82 -6.99 -13.79 5.60
N LEU A 83 -8.02 -13.84 6.46
CA LEU A 83 -7.88 -13.35 7.83
C LEU A 83 -6.99 -14.28 8.65
N ASP A 84 -7.18 -15.59 8.50
CA ASP A 84 -6.30 -16.57 9.12
C ASP A 84 -4.86 -16.43 8.61
N LEU A 85 -4.67 -16.17 7.33
CA LEU A 85 -3.34 -15.87 6.79
C LEU A 85 -2.71 -14.64 7.46
N ILE A 86 -3.46 -13.54 7.64
CA ILE A 86 -2.96 -12.36 8.35
C ILE A 86 -2.57 -12.71 9.78
N HIS A 87 -3.37 -13.53 10.48
CA HIS A 87 -3.05 -14.02 11.83
C HIS A 87 -1.78 -14.88 11.86
N ARG A 88 -1.61 -15.82 10.91
CA ARG A 88 -0.42 -16.66 10.80
C ARG A 88 0.83 -15.83 10.49
N LEU A 89 0.71 -14.85 9.60
CA LEU A 89 1.78 -13.92 9.27
C LEU A 89 2.16 -13.06 10.48
N HIS A 90 1.18 -12.51 11.19
CA HIS A 90 1.43 -11.62 12.34
C HIS A 90 2.11 -12.33 13.52
N LYS A 91 1.99 -13.66 13.62
CA LYS A 91 2.68 -14.47 14.62
C LYS A 91 4.18 -14.66 14.35
N GLN A 92 4.66 -14.25 13.17
CA GLN A 92 6.09 -14.37 12.85
C GLN A 92 6.89 -13.24 13.50
N ASP A 93 8.03 -13.54 14.12
CA ASP A 93 8.86 -12.57 14.84
C ASP A 93 9.36 -11.40 13.98
N ARG A 94 9.57 -11.65 12.68
CA ARG A 94 10.09 -10.67 11.74
C ARG A 94 9.20 -10.58 10.49
N ILE A 95 8.02 -9.99 10.65
CA ILE A 95 7.10 -9.70 9.54
C ILE A 95 7.04 -8.21 9.25
N ASN A 96 7.02 -7.86 7.97
CA ASN A 96 6.74 -6.50 7.53
C ASN A 96 5.58 -6.51 6.53
N PHE A 97 4.45 -5.94 6.91
CA PHE A 97 3.33 -5.68 6.00
C PHE A 97 3.61 -4.41 5.21
N SER A 98 4.19 -4.55 4.02
CA SER A 98 4.53 -3.40 3.18
C SER A 98 3.31 -2.72 2.55
N ARG A 99 2.23 -3.48 2.30
CA ARG A 99 0.98 -2.97 1.74
C ARG A 99 -0.20 -3.90 2.06
N ILE A 100 -1.33 -3.28 2.44
CA ILE A 100 -2.65 -3.92 2.51
C ILE A 100 -3.65 -2.98 1.85
N ASP A 101 -4.47 -3.51 0.94
CA ASP A 101 -5.53 -2.76 0.27
C ASP A 101 -6.88 -3.31 0.75
N LEU A 102 -7.73 -2.43 1.26
CA LEU A 102 -9.12 -2.76 1.61
C LEU A 102 -10.07 -2.08 0.64
N ALA A 103 -11.09 -2.81 0.19
CA ALA A 103 -12.05 -2.30 -0.79
C ALA A 103 -13.49 -2.51 -0.36
N ILE A 104 -14.36 -1.60 -0.79
CA ILE A 104 -15.82 -1.74 -0.82
C ILE A 104 -16.24 -1.77 -2.28
N ASP A 105 -17.04 -2.75 -2.63
CA ASP A 105 -17.69 -2.90 -3.92
C ASP A 105 -19.17 -2.54 -3.83
N ASP A 106 -19.63 -1.65 -4.70
CA ASP A 106 -21.05 -1.41 -4.94
C ASP A 106 -21.37 -1.80 -6.38
N PHE A 107 -21.95 -2.98 -6.54
CA PHE A 107 -22.25 -3.59 -7.84
C PHE A 107 -23.42 -2.94 -8.58
N GLU A 108 -24.19 -2.11 -7.90
CA GLU A 108 -25.34 -1.40 -8.47
C GLU A 108 -25.14 0.13 -8.40
N SER A 109 -24.03 0.59 -7.85
CA SER A 109 -23.72 2.01 -7.62
C SER A 109 -24.83 2.78 -6.89
N LYS A 110 -25.55 2.10 -5.99
CA LYS A 110 -26.67 2.67 -5.23
C LYS A 110 -26.19 3.61 -4.12
N ILE A 111 -25.23 3.18 -3.34
CA ILE A 111 -24.68 3.93 -2.21
C ILE A 111 -23.52 4.78 -2.68
N ILE A 112 -22.49 4.14 -3.29
CA ILE A 112 -21.34 4.82 -3.86
C ILE A 112 -21.38 4.72 -5.38
N SER A 113 -21.39 5.86 -6.05
CA SER A 113 -21.30 5.96 -7.51
C SER A 113 -20.12 6.83 -7.87
N TYR A 114 -19.33 6.39 -8.86
CA TYR A 114 -18.22 7.19 -9.37
C TYR A 114 -18.67 8.61 -9.73
N ASP A 115 -19.76 8.74 -10.48
CA ASP A 115 -20.24 10.04 -10.94
C ASP A 115 -20.71 10.93 -9.78
N LYS A 116 -21.38 10.38 -8.78
CA LYS A 116 -21.80 11.12 -7.57
C LYS A 116 -20.59 11.67 -6.80
N ILE A 117 -19.57 10.82 -6.59
CA ILE A 117 -18.33 11.21 -5.90
C ILE A 117 -17.57 12.26 -6.73
N ASN A 118 -17.44 12.04 -8.04
CA ASN A 118 -16.76 12.95 -8.95
C ASN A 118 -17.44 14.33 -8.99
N GLN A 119 -18.75 14.36 -9.10
CA GLN A 119 -19.51 15.61 -9.08
C GLN A 119 -19.30 16.37 -7.77
N ALA A 120 -19.43 15.69 -6.63
CA ALA A 120 -19.20 16.30 -5.33
C ALA A 120 -17.76 16.83 -5.17
N ALA A 121 -16.76 16.12 -5.69
CA ALA A 121 -15.37 16.53 -5.65
C ALA A 121 -15.12 17.78 -6.53
N LYS A 122 -15.62 17.79 -7.76
CA LYS A 122 -15.52 18.93 -8.69
C LYS A 122 -16.20 20.18 -8.16
N GLN A 123 -17.31 20.04 -7.46
CA GLN A 123 -18.01 21.13 -6.79
C GLN A 123 -17.37 21.55 -5.48
N GLY A 124 -16.37 20.82 -5.00
CA GLY A 124 -15.71 21.05 -3.73
C GLY A 124 -16.61 20.77 -2.51
N PHE A 125 -17.62 19.91 -2.65
CA PHE A 125 -18.56 19.53 -1.57
C PHE A 125 -18.00 18.37 -0.75
N PHE A 126 -16.78 18.53 -0.27
CA PHE A 126 -16.12 17.60 0.63
C PHE A 126 -15.06 18.27 1.49
N THR A 127 -14.67 17.61 2.56
CA THR A 127 -13.48 17.90 3.36
C THR A 127 -12.61 16.65 3.42
N SER A 128 -11.29 16.84 3.46
CA SER A 128 -10.35 15.74 3.48
C SER A 128 -9.10 16.10 4.29
N ARG A 129 -8.49 15.09 4.93
CA ARG A 129 -7.14 15.19 5.49
C ARG A 129 -6.04 15.00 4.46
N TRP A 130 -6.38 14.45 3.30
CA TRP A 130 -5.49 14.43 2.16
C TRP A 130 -5.48 15.82 1.51
N SER A 131 -4.30 16.32 1.21
CA SER A 131 -4.11 17.70 0.71
C SER A 131 -4.47 17.88 -0.76
N LYS A 132 -4.60 16.77 -1.50
CA LYS A 132 -4.92 16.80 -2.93
C LYS A 132 -5.84 15.65 -3.33
N TRP A 133 -6.51 15.83 -4.46
CA TRP A 133 -7.18 14.77 -5.19
C TRP A 133 -6.88 14.91 -6.69
N ASP A 134 -6.89 13.78 -7.40
CA ASP A 134 -6.61 13.72 -8.82
C ASP A 134 -7.73 12.92 -9.51
N GLU A 135 -8.07 13.26 -10.76
CA GLU A 135 -8.93 12.45 -11.63
C GLU A 135 -8.10 12.00 -12.83
N ILE A 136 -8.14 10.71 -13.14
CA ILE A 136 -7.50 10.11 -14.31
C ILE A 136 -8.59 9.42 -15.13
N CYS A 137 -8.72 9.84 -16.39
CA CYS A 137 -9.65 9.26 -17.35
C CYS A 137 -8.89 8.77 -18.57
N SER A 138 -9.09 7.51 -18.94
CA SER A 138 -8.63 6.94 -20.21
C SER A 138 -9.82 6.90 -21.18
N ARG A 139 -9.59 7.31 -22.41
CA ARG A 139 -10.62 7.34 -23.44
C ARG A 139 -10.16 6.64 -24.70
N GLN A 140 -11.12 6.05 -25.41
CA GLN A 140 -10.95 5.52 -26.74
C GLN A 140 -10.78 6.68 -27.72
N THR A 141 -9.81 6.57 -28.63
CA THR A 141 -9.57 7.64 -29.63
C THR A 141 -10.61 7.69 -30.75
N SER A 142 -11.26 6.55 -31.03
CA SER A 142 -12.22 6.45 -32.15
C SER A 142 -13.55 7.14 -31.85
N ASP A 143 -14.07 7.08 -30.64
CA ASP A 143 -15.41 7.52 -30.24
C ASP A 143 -15.46 8.32 -28.94
N ASN A 144 -14.29 8.59 -28.36
CA ASN A 144 -14.14 9.29 -27.07
C ASN A 144 -14.86 8.61 -25.88
N SER A 145 -15.25 7.35 -26.00
CA SER A 145 -15.82 6.57 -24.89
C SER A 145 -14.80 6.34 -23.78
N TYR A 146 -15.28 6.14 -22.55
CA TYR A 146 -14.40 5.87 -21.42
C TYR A 146 -13.90 4.42 -21.43
N LEU A 147 -12.58 4.25 -21.38
CA LEU A 147 -11.90 2.97 -21.12
C LEU A 147 -11.62 2.76 -19.63
N GLY A 148 -11.52 3.84 -18.87
CA GLY A 148 -11.30 3.79 -17.42
C GLY A 148 -11.44 5.16 -16.79
N ARG A 149 -11.94 5.20 -15.56
CA ARG A 149 -12.08 6.42 -14.76
C ARG A 149 -11.66 6.13 -13.31
N THR A 150 -10.73 6.90 -12.79
CA THR A 150 -10.24 6.72 -11.41
C THR A 150 -10.03 8.08 -10.75
N MET A 151 -10.52 8.22 -9.54
CA MET A 151 -10.23 9.34 -8.64
C MET A 151 -9.30 8.89 -7.53
N TYR A 152 -8.34 9.72 -7.18
CA TYR A 152 -7.43 9.51 -6.06
C TYR A 152 -7.60 10.63 -5.05
N PHE A 153 -7.82 10.30 -3.79
CA PHE A 153 -7.72 11.24 -2.67
C PHE A 153 -6.42 10.94 -1.94
N GLY A 154 -5.51 11.90 -1.95
CA GLY A 154 -4.13 11.74 -1.50
C GLY A 154 -3.15 11.38 -2.62
N SER A 155 -1.86 11.45 -2.31
CA SER A 155 -0.81 11.07 -3.24
C SER A 155 -0.69 9.55 -3.34
N GLN A 156 -0.56 9.02 -4.55
CA GLN A 156 -0.30 7.60 -4.79
C GLN A 156 1.07 7.14 -4.22
N ALA A 157 1.97 8.09 -3.93
CA ALA A 157 3.25 7.81 -3.27
C ALA A 157 3.17 7.82 -1.73
N SER A 158 2.04 8.26 -1.15
CA SER A 158 1.88 8.33 0.31
C SER A 158 1.60 6.96 0.93
N ASP A 159 1.79 6.89 2.25
CA ASP A 159 1.58 5.66 3.01
C ASP A 159 0.08 5.33 3.20
N LEU A 160 -0.79 6.29 2.89
CA LEU A 160 -2.25 6.12 2.94
C LEU A 160 -2.90 7.00 1.87
N PHE A 161 -3.70 6.41 1.00
CA PHE A 161 -4.54 7.14 0.06
C PHE A 161 -5.80 6.33 -0.29
N CYS A 162 -6.81 7.00 -0.80
CA CYS A 162 -8.04 6.38 -1.29
C CYS A 162 -8.12 6.51 -2.80
N ARG A 163 -8.63 5.48 -3.47
CA ARG A 163 -9.02 5.52 -4.87
C ARG A 163 -10.45 5.06 -5.05
N VAL A 164 -11.16 5.75 -5.92
CA VAL A 164 -12.52 5.39 -6.34
C VAL A 164 -12.50 5.23 -7.85
N TYR A 165 -13.01 4.11 -8.35
CA TYR A 165 -12.97 3.87 -9.77
C TYR A 165 -14.15 3.07 -10.30
N ASP A 166 -14.41 3.27 -11.58
CA ASP A 166 -15.38 2.53 -12.36
C ASP A 166 -14.82 1.12 -12.64
N LYS A 167 -15.24 0.16 -11.81
CA LYS A 167 -14.76 -1.22 -11.90
C LYS A 167 -15.36 -1.95 -13.10
N THR A 168 -16.53 -1.54 -13.59
CA THR A 168 -17.13 -2.07 -14.83
C THR A 168 -16.20 -1.81 -16.02
N LEU A 169 -15.74 -0.56 -16.19
CA LEU A 169 -14.81 -0.20 -17.27
C LEU A 169 -13.47 -0.94 -17.14
N GLU A 170 -12.92 -1.02 -15.93
CA GLU A 170 -11.66 -1.76 -15.72
C GLU A 170 -11.80 -3.24 -16.07
N ARG A 171 -12.95 -3.86 -15.76
CA ARG A 171 -13.18 -5.27 -16.08
C ARG A 171 -13.38 -5.49 -17.58
N LYS A 172 -14.14 -4.62 -18.23
CA LYS A 172 -14.34 -4.67 -19.70
C LYS A 172 -13.02 -4.55 -20.46
N ALA A 173 -12.12 -3.68 -20.02
CA ALA A 173 -10.80 -3.52 -20.63
C ALA A 173 -9.86 -4.73 -20.46
N LYS A 174 -10.17 -5.65 -19.53
CA LYS A 174 -9.32 -6.83 -19.21
C LYS A 174 -9.92 -8.18 -19.57
N SER A 175 -11.17 -8.21 -20.01
CA SER A 175 -11.91 -9.47 -20.25
C SER A 175 -12.59 -9.46 -21.58
N ASP A 176 -12.43 -10.52 -22.34
CA ASP A 176 -13.14 -10.76 -23.61
C ASP A 176 -14.57 -11.27 -23.38
N ALA A 177 -14.93 -11.66 -22.15
CA ALA A 177 -16.26 -12.14 -21.79
C ALA A 177 -17.08 -11.04 -21.11
N GLU A 178 -17.98 -10.40 -21.88
CA GLU A 178 -18.85 -9.30 -21.39
C GLU A 178 -20.00 -9.77 -20.48
N SER A 179 -20.41 -11.04 -20.55
CA SER A 179 -21.65 -11.54 -19.97
C SER A 179 -21.77 -11.46 -18.44
N ASP A 180 -20.63 -11.49 -17.75
CA ASP A 180 -20.59 -11.58 -16.28
C ASP A 180 -20.17 -10.29 -15.57
N ILE A 181 -20.06 -9.18 -16.30
CA ILE A 181 -19.64 -7.90 -15.73
C ILE A 181 -20.88 -7.09 -15.33
N PRO A 182 -21.00 -6.68 -14.04
CA PRO A 182 -22.09 -5.80 -13.62
C PRO A 182 -22.12 -4.50 -14.41
N ARG A 183 -23.34 -4.03 -14.75
CA ARG A 183 -23.52 -2.81 -15.55
C ARG A 183 -22.99 -1.55 -14.85
N CYS A 184 -23.12 -1.53 -13.52
CA CYS A 184 -22.70 -0.41 -12.68
C CYS A 184 -21.94 -0.95 -11.49
N TRP A 185 -20.60 -0.92 -11.55
CA TRP A 185 -19.77 -1.39 -10.47
C TRP A 185 -18.75 -0.30 -10.09
N THR A 186 -18.99 0.33 -8.96
CA THR A 186 -18.05 1.28 -8.36
C THR A 186 -17.27 0.61 -7.25
N ARG A 187 -15.95 0.74 -7.27
CA ARG A 187 -15.08 0.30 -6.18
C ARG A 187 -14.42 1.50 -5.51
N LEU A 188 -14.52 1.54 -4.20
CA LEU A 188 -13.76 2.41 -3.33
C LEU A 188 -12.70 1.58 -2.61
N GLU A 189 -11.45 2.00 -2.67
CA GLU A 189 -10.33 1.25 -2.13
C GLU A 189 -9.39 2.17 -1.34
N ILE A 190 -8.97 1.74 -0.17
CA ILE A 190 -7.93 2.41 0.62
C ILE A 190 -6.68 1.57 0.57
N VAL A 191 -5.58 2.20 0.19
CA VAL A 191 -4.25 1.60 0.16
C VAL A 191 -3.48 2.02 1.40
N TYR A 192 -3.12 1.04 2.20
CA TYR A 192 -2.28 1.19 3.39
C TYR A 192 -0.88 0.69 3.08
N ARG A 193 0.15 1.48 3.41
CA ARG A 193 1.55 1.10 3.18
C ARG A 193 2.38 1.27 4.44
N LYS A 194 3.51 0.56 4.49
CA LYS A 194 4.51 0.63 5.56
C LYS A 194 3.85 0.51 6.94
N ASP A 195 4.15 1.41 7.85
CA ASP A 195 3.62 1.43 9.22
C ASP A 195 2.09 1.39 9.26
N ARG A 196 1.41 2.00 8.26
CA ARG A 196 -0.05 1.98 8.17
C ARG A 196 -0.58 0.58 7.89
N ALA A 197 0.11 -0.18 7.03
CA ALA A 197 -0.25 -1.57 6.74
C ALA A 197 -0.02 -2.47 7.96
N SER A 198 1.11 -2.32 8.64
CA SER A 198 1.42 -3.06 9.86
C SER A 198 0.41 -2.77 10.98
N LYS A 199 0.03 -1.49 11.16
CA LYS A 199 -0.98 -1.10 12.13
C LYS A 199 -2.37 -1.61 11.80
N LEU A 200 -2.72 -1.65 10.52
CA LEU A 200 -3.97 -2.26 10.07
C LEU A 200 -3.99 -3.77 10.34
N ALA A 201 -2.90 -4.48 10.04
CA ALA A 201 -2.79 -5.91 10.36
C ALA A 201 -2.95 -6.17 11.86
N GLU A 202 -2.32 -5.36 12.71
CA GLU A 202 -2.50 -5.42 14.17
C GLU A 202 -3.97 -5.26 14.60
N TYR A 203 -4.69 -4.30 14.00
CA TYR A 203 -6.11 -4.10 14.30
C TYR A 203 -6.98 -5.28 13.86
N ILE A 204 -6.70 -5.84 12.68
CA ILE A 204 -7.40 -7.04 12.19
C ILE A 204 -7.15 -8.21 13.15
N VAL A 205 -5.91 -8.43 13.57
CA VAL A 205 -5.54 -9.50 14.52
C VAL A 205 -6.19 -9.30 15.89
N LYS A 206 -6.41 -8.05 16.32
CA LYS A 206 -7.16 -7.72 17.54
C LYS A 206 -8.69 -7.86 17.40
N GLY A 207 -9.18 -8.34 16.26
CA GLY A 207 -10.60 -8.62 16.03
C GLY A 207 -11.42 -7.45 15.49
N ILE A 208 -10.78 -6.36 15.03
CA ILE A 208 -11.52 -5.29 14.34
C ILE A 208 -11.97 -5.80 12.96
N PRO A 209 -13.28 -5.83 12.67
CA PRO A 209 -13.78 -6.27 11.38
C PRO A 209 -13.23 -5.40 10.24
N ILE A 210 -12.88 -6.04 9.11
CA ILE A 210 -12.30 -5.34 7.94
C ILE A 210 -13.18 -4.17 7.50
N GLY A 211 -14.49 -4.36 7.44
CA GLY A 211 -15.43 -3.31 7.07
C GLY A 211 -15.42 -2.12 8.04
N HIS A 212 -15.22 -2.36 9.33
CA HIS A 212 -15.06 -1.30 10.34
C HIS A 212 -13.72 -0.57 10.17
N ALA A 213 -12.63 -1.29 9.92
CA ALA A 213 -11.33 -0.70 9.69
C ALA A 213 -11.33 0.24 8.48
N LEU A 214 -11.92 -0.19 7.36
CA LEU A 214 -12.04 0.63 6.16
C LEU A 214 -12.92 1.86 6.38
N ARG A 215 -14.17 1.66 6.86
CA ARG A 215 -15.12 2.76 7.08
C ARG A 215 -14.65 3.74 8.15
N GLY A 216 -14.02 3.25 9.22
CA GLY A 216 -13.41 4.08 10.26
C GLY A 216 -12.25 4.95 9.72
N THR A 217 -11.46 4.41 8.79
CA THR A 217 -10.43 5.18 8.09
C THR A 217 -11.06 6.26 7.20
N LEU A 218 -12.10 5.92 6.43
CA LEU A 218 -12.83 6.89 5.62
C LEU A 218 -13.40 8.01 6.49
N LYS A 219 -14.08 7.67 7.57
CA LYS A 219 -14.66 8.64 8.52
C LYS A 219 -13.62 9.62 9.09
N GLN A 220 -12.37 9.15 9.24
CA GLN A 220 -11.26 9.96 9.71
C GLN A 220 -10.68 10.89 8.63
N TYR A 221 -10.66 10.45 7.36
CA TYR A 221 -9.88 11.10 6.31
C TYR A 221 -10.72 11.84 5.27
N LEU A 222 -11.97 11.47 5.04
CA LEU A 222 -12.81 12.00 3.96
C LEU A 222 -14.24 12.19 4.43
N ARG A 223 -14.87 13.30 4.07
CA ARG A 223 -16.27 13.58 4.35
C ARG A 223 -16.90 14.34 3.18
N PHE A 224 -17.88 13.75 2.54
CA PHE A 224 -18.71 14.43 1.54
C PHE A 224 -19.83 15.19 2.23
N LEU A 225 -20.23 16.31 1.65
CA LEU A 225 -21.03 17.35 2.30
C LEU A 225 -22.24 17.73 1.45
N VAL A 226 -23.28 18.22 2.12
CA VAL A 226 -24.37 18.97 1.51
C VAL A 226 -24.08 20.46 1.67
N LYS A 227 -24.05 21.19 0.54
CA LYS A 227 -23.81 22.64 0.54
C LYS A 227 -24.89 23.37 1.33
N THR A 228 -24.47 24.29 2.19
CA THR A 228 -25.35 25.25 2.89
C THR A 228 -24.90 26.69 2.61
N ASN A 229 -25.61 27.65 3.16
CA ASN A 229 -25.24 29.07 3.06
C ASN A 229 -24.09 29.45 4.02
N ASP A 230 -23.67 28.58 4.93
CA ASP A 230 -22.52 28.83 5.82
C ASP A 230 -21.22 28.83 5.01
N SER A 231 -20.37 29.82 5.17
CA SER A 231 -19.07 29.93 4.53
C SER A 231 -18.07 28.89 5.03
N ASN A 232 -18.27 28.36 6.23
CA ASN A 232 -17.39 27.36 6.83
C ASN A 232 -17.84 25.91 6.51
N LYS A 233 -17.19 25.27 5.58
CA LYS A 233 -17.47 23.86 5.20
C LYS A 233 -17.42 22.87 6.38
N ALA A 234 -16.69 23.15 7.44
CA ALA A 234 -16.65 22.27 8.61
C ALA A 234 -18.03 22.09 9.27
N ARG A 235 -18.92 23.08 9.13
CA ARG A 235 -20.28 23.08 9.67
C ARG A 235 -21.33 22.50 8.71
N TRP A 236 -20.97 22.28 7.45
CA TRP A 236 -21.90 21.69 6.51
C TRP A 236 -22.24 20.25 6.93
N PRO A 237 -23.50 19.82 6.81
CA PRO A 237 -23.87 18.43 7.12
C PRO A 237 -23.20 17.46 6.15
N SER A 238 -22.95 16.26 6.61
CA SER A 238 -22.49 15.16 5.73
C SER A 238 -23.56 14.81 4.72
N ALA A 239 -23.16 14.36 3.57
CA ALA A 239 -24.09 13.85 2.56
C ALA A 239 -24.75 12.55 3.07
N PRO A 240 -26.10 12.41 2.99
CA PRO A 240 -26.81 11.25 3.55
C PRO A 240 -26.29 9.91 3.00
N TRP A 241 -25.95 9.84 1.71
CA TRP A 241 -25.40 8.64 1.11
C TRP A 241 -23.99 8.27 1.66
N TRP A 242 -23.23 9.28 2.09
CA TRP A 242 -21.92 9.08 2.72
C TRP A 242 -22.07 8.59 4.16
N ASP A 243 -23.02 9.15 4.90
CA ASP A 243 -23.35 8.68 6.24
C ASP A 243 -23.91 7.25 6.21
N GLN A 244 -24.73 6.91 5.21
CA GLN A 244 -25.21 5.55 4.99
C GLN A 244 -24.06 4.56 4.73
N LEU A 245 -23.03 4.95 3.92
CA LEU A 245 -21.84 4.13 3.69
C LEU A 245 -21.07 3.88 4.97
N LEU A 246 -20.87 4.95 5.75
CA LEU A 246 -20.05 4.86 6.97
C LEU A 246 -20.76 4.14 8.10
N SER A 247 -22.10 4.17 8.16
CA SER A 247 -22.91 3.60 9.24
C SER A 247 -22.41 4.04 10.63
N ASP A 248 -22.62 3.25 11.66
CA ASP A 248 -22.28 3.57 13.05
C ASP A 248 -20.84 3.17 13.43
N VAL A 249 -19.87 3.38 12.52
CA VAL A 249 -18.47 3.10 12.84
C VAL A 249 -17.77 4.32 13.42
N ASP A 250 -16.89 4.07 14.38
CA ASP A 250 -15.99 5.09 14.91
C ASP A 250 -14.83 5.40 13.98
N LYS A 251 -14.21 6.59 14.18
CA LYS A 251 -13.00 6.97 13.46
C LYS A 251 -11.85 6.06 13.83
N LEU A 252 -11.19 5.46 12.84
CA LEU A 252 -10.01 4.65 13.05
C LEU A 252 -8.74 5.52 12.96
N GLN A 253 -8.01 5.58 14.06
CA GLN A 253 -6.74 6.30 14.10
C GLN A 253 -5.58 5.34 13.81
N LEU A 254 -5.00 5.49 12.63
CA LEU A 254 -3.80 4.75 12.21
C LEU A 254 -2.51 5.56 12.48
N THR A 255 -2.57 6.52 13.39
CA THR A 255 -1.40 7.34 13.73
C THR A 255 -0.44 6.48 14.54
N ILE A 256 0.76 6.28 14.01
CA ILE A 256 1.87 5.69 14.71
C ILE A 256 2.70 6.83 15.27
N LYS A 257 2.90 6.84 16.57
CA LYS A 257 3.88 7.71 17.21
C LYS A 257 5.23 7.16 16.76
N LYS A 258 5.87 7.80 15.78
CA LYS A 258 7.24 7.42 15.42
C LYS A 258 8.11 7.66 16.64
N GLU A 259 8.78 6.63 17.11
CA GLU A 259 9.87 6.80 18.05
C GLU A 259 10.91 7.74 17.46
N ALA A 260 11.48 8.58 18.29
CA ALA A 260 12.55 9.46 17.85
C ALA A 260 13.71 8.57 17.37
N ARG A 261 14.27 8.86 16.20
CA ARG A 261 15.44 8.13 15.72
C ARG A 261 16.59 8.38 16.69
N THR A 262 17.21 7.30 17.12
CA THR A 262 18.45 7.36 17.92
C THR A 262 19.65 7.72 17.04
N ILE A 263 20.76 8.04 17.66
CA ILE A 263 22.02 8.22 16.93
C ILE A 263 22.45 6.91 16.25
N ASP A 264 22.21 5.78 16.88
CA ASP A 264 22.51 4.46 16.30
C ASP A 264 21.70 4.20 15.03
N ASP A 265 20.39 4.50 15.01
CA ASP A 265 19.55 4.41 13.79
C ASP A 265 20.08 5.31 12.66
N MET A 266 20.57 6.50 13.00
CA MET A 266 21.14 7.43 12.01
C MET A 266 22.47 6.92 11.48
N THR A 267 23.29 6.32 12.34
CA THR A 267 24.59 5.75 11.98
C THR A 267 24.40 4.56 11.04
N GLU A 268 23.51 3.64 11.40
CA GLU A 268 23.18 2.49 10.56
C GLU A 268 22.64 2.93 9.19
N TRP A 269 21.76 3.94 9.16
CA TRP A 269 21.25 4.48 7.90
C TRP A 269 22.34 5.11 7.03
N ILE A 270 23.29 5.85 7.62
CA ILE A 270 24.45 6.41 6.89
C ILE A 270 25.30 5.28 6.33
N ASP A 271 25.58 4.27 7.13
CA ASP A 271 26.39 3.13 6.73
C ASP A 271 25.77 2.38 5.54
N GLN A 272 24.49 2.05 5.63
CA GLN A 272 23.80 1.27 4.60
C GLN A 272 23.44 2.07 3.34
N GLN A 273 23.04 3.34 3.47
CA GLN A 273 22.45 4.10 2.37
C GLN A 273 23.39 5.19 1.80
N ILE A 274 24.26 5.74 2.61
CA ILE A 274 25.05 6.93 2.26
C ILE A 274 26.52 6.61 2.04
N SER A 275 27.09 5.65 2.76
CA SER A 275 28.50 5.31 2.71
C SER A 275 29.02 4.96 1.31
N PRO A 276 28.29 4.22 0.43
CA PRO A 276 28.73 3.96 -0.93
C PRO A 276 28.90 5.26 -1.74
N THR A 277 27.96 6.20 -1.58
CA THR A 277 28.02 7.50 -2.28
C THR A 277 29.17 8.35 -1.77
N LEU A 278 29.37 8.40 -0.45
CA LEU A 278 30.50 9.11 0.15
C LEU A 278 31.85 8.53 -0.33
N SER A 279 31.95 7.20 -0.37
CA SER A 279 33.14 6.50 -0.85
C SER A 279 33.46 6.80 -2.32
N ALA A 280 32.41 6.84 -3.17
CA ALA A 280 32.57 7.18 -4.60
C ALA A 280 33.09 8.61 -4.78
N ILE A 281 32.49 9.58 -4.07
CA ILE A 281 32.94 10.99 -4.14
C ILE A 281 34.36 11.14 -3.61
N MET A 282 34.70 10.50 -2.50
CA MET A 282 36.03 10.52 -1.93
C MET A 282 37.09 9.99 -2.92
N LYS A 283 36.78 8.85 -3.58
CA LYS A 283 37.67 8.31 -4.62
C LYS A 283 37.84 9.25 -5.81
N ALA A 284 36.74 9.86 -6.27
CA ALA A 284 36.77 10.82 -7.39
C ALA A 284 37.58 12.08 -7.08
N GLN A 285 37.70 12.45 -5.80
CA GLN A 285 38.51 13.59 -5.33
C GLN A 285 39.91 13.19 -4.84
N GLY A 286 40.42 12.04 -5.27
CA GLY A 286 41.79 11.62 -4.95
C GLY A 286 42.01 11.29 -3.47
N GLY A 287 40.98 11.01 -2.71
CA GLY A 287 41.09 10.69 -1.28
C GLY A 287 41.06 11.91 -0.35
N ASP A 288 40.85 13.11 -0.87
CA ASP A 288 40.76 14.32 -0.06
C ASP A 288 39.47 14.35 0.77
N LEU A 289 39.61 14.56 2.06
CA LEU A 289 38.49 14.64 3.02
C LEU A 289 38.02 16.08 3.29
N ALA A 290 38.64 17.08 2.70
CA ALA A 290 38.31 18.49 2.96
C ALA A 290 36.85 18.82 2.57
N TRP A 291 36.36 18.27 1.45
CA TRP A 291 34.96 18.42 1.05
C TRP A 291 34.00 17.77 2.04
N LEU A 292 34.32 16.60 2.59
CA LEU A 292 33.48 15.92 3.58
C LEU A 292 33.36 16.76 4.85
N ARG A 293 34.50 17.32 5.32
CA ARG A 293 34.49 18.26 6.44
C ARG A 293 33.63 19.48 6.16
N SER A 294 33.71 20.04 4.94
CA SER A 294 32.85 21.16 4.52
C SER A 294 31.34 20.79 4.58
N ILE A 295 30.95 19.59 4.12
CA ILE A 295 29.59 19.12 4.18
C ILE A 295 29.11 18.98 5.64
N LEU A 296 29.93 18.42 6.52
CA LEU A 296 29.61 18.28 7.94
C LEU A 296 29.45 19.65 8.63
N VAL A 297 30.29 20.62 8.32
CA VAL A 297 30.16 21.99 8.83
C VAL A 297 28.87 22.66 8.31
N LYS A 298 28.53 22.46 7.04
CA LYS A 298 27.23 22.93 6.51
C LYS A 298 26.05 22.21 7.14
N GLY A 299 26.19 20.91 7.41
CA GLY A 299 25.19 20.08 8.07
C GLY A 299 24.91 20.51 9.50
N SER A 300 25.93 20.84 10.27
CA SER A 300 25.78 21.28 11.67
C SER A 300 24.91 22.53 11.83
N LYS A 301 24.93 23.43 10.84
CA LYS A 301 24.08 24.63 10.80
C LYS A 301 22.62 24.34 10.48
N ARG A 302 22.29 23.12 10.05
CA ARG A 302 20.94 22.68 9.64
C ARG A 302 20.37 21.60 10.54
N LEU A 303 20.93 21.40 11.73
CA LEU A 303 20.39 20.47 12.71
C LEU A 303 18.98 20.89 13.12
N SER A 304 18.01 20.01 12.86
CA SER A 304 16.63 20.18 13.32
C SER A 304 16.49 19.76 14.80
N GLN A 305 15.36 20.10 15.42
CA GLN A 305 15.09 19.68 16.80
C GLN A 305 15.24 18.17 16.99
N LYS A 306 14.79 17.37 16.03
CA LYS A 306 14.94 15.89 16.07
C LYS A 306 16.38 15.41 16.17
N HIS A 307 17.32 16.11 15.50
CA HIS A 307 18.74 15.76 15.61
C HIS A 307 19.30 16.13 16.99
N LYS A 308 18.87 17.27 17.53
CA LYS A 308 19.30 17.72 18.87
C LYS A 308 18.76 16.80 19.96
N ASP A 309 17.52 16.35 19.82
CA ASP A 309 16.89 15.41 20.77
C ASP A 309 17.62 14.06 20.75
N ALA A 310 18.02 13.56 19.57
CA ALA A 310 18.79 12.32 19.44
C ALA A 310 20.23 12.42 20.00
N ILE A 311 20.85 13.59 19.97
CA ILE A 311 22.19 13.83 20.57
C ILE A 311 22.14 13.81 22.10
N ASN A 312 21.00 14.17 22.68
CA ASN A 312 20.82 14.30 24.13
C ASN A 312 20.24 13.03 24.76
N GLN A 313 19.97 11.97 23.98
CA GLN A 313 19.62 10.64 24.46
C GLN A 313 20.85 9.77 24.68
#